data_6cc225dbed7381f67d45ef0c6a5174c7
#
_entry.id   6cc225dbed7381f67d45ef0c6a5174c7
#
_cell.length_a   1.000
_cell.length_b   1.000
_cell.length_c   1.000
_cell.angle_alpha   90.00
_cell.angle_beta   90.00
_cell.angle_gamma   90.00
#
_symmetry.space_group_name_H-M   'P 1'
#
loop_
_entity.id
_entity.type
_entity.pdbx_description
1 polymer ?
#
loop_
_entity_poly.entity_id
_entity_poly.type
_entity_poly.pdbx_seq_one_letter_code
_entity_poly.pdbx_strand_id
1 'polypeptide(L)'
;MIFARILIIAAMIMANTALASEPVLLHAAGSLRAALTEIAGAFERGSGVTVEATYGASGLLRDAIERGDRAEVFASANMEHPQALASSGKSGPVVLFARNRLCALVRPGIMVESDTVLDRMLEPGIKLGTSTPKADPSGDYAWEVFRKADALKPGSFAQLSQKALQLVGGPSAPQFGNRSPYGMLVADGRADVFLTYCTGAQMAAQENPGQRVVALPPALAVGADYGLTVLSSASPAAYRFAMFILSADGQRILAKHGFAAPNLPSGATQ
;
A
#
# COMPACT_ATOMS: atom_id res chain seq x y z
N MET A 1 62.65 -33.53 45.56
CA MET A 1 61.93 -33.83 44.31
C MET A 1 60.54 -33.28 44.43
N ILE A 2 60.30 -32.07 43.86
CA ILE A 2 59.05 -31.34 43.99
C ILE A 2 58.38 -31.47 42.63
N PHE A 3 57.23 -32.19 42.55
CA PHE A 3 56.44 -32.29 41.36
C PHE A 3 55.51 -31.08 41.27
N ALA A 4 55.77 -30.18 40.29
CA ALA A 4 54.92 -29.09 39.94
C ALA A 4 53.73 -29.63 39.06
N ARG A 5 52.52 -29.56 39.59
CA ARG A 5 51.27 -29.81 38.83
C ARG A 5 50.88 -28.54 38.11
N ILE A 6 51.04 -28.52 36.79
CA ILE A 6 50.53 -27.45 35.93
C ILE A 6 49.04 -27.77 35.65
N LEU A 7 48.16 -26.93 36.17
CA LEU A 7 46.71 -27.00 35.93
C LEU A 7 46.41 -26.18 34.67
N ILE A 8 46.16 -26.84 33.54
CA ILE A 8 45.71 -26.18 32.29
C ILE A 8 44.23 -25.94 32.41
N ILE A 9 43.80 -24.71 32.67
CA ILE A 9 42.41 -24.29 32.59
C ILE A 9 42.14 -23.99 31.12
N ALA A 10 41.48 -24.94 30.42
CA ALA A 10 40.92 -24.71 29.10
C ALA A 10 39.64 -23.87 29.25
N ALA A 11 39.76 -22.55 29.03
CA ALA A 11 38.61 -21.68 28.89
C ALA A 11 37.91 -22.01 27.57
N MET A 12 36.81 -22.76 27.63
CA MET A 12 35.86 -22.90 26.51
C MET A 12 35.18 -21.53 26.28
N ILE A 13 35.70 -20.80 25.32
CA ILE A 13 34.96 -19.65 24.73
C ILE A 13 33.83 -20.26 23.92
N MET A 14 32.62 -20.35 24.51
CA MET A 14 31.41 -20.59 23.76
C MET A 14 31.17 -19.34 22.90
N ALA A 15 31.63 -19.39 21.66
CA ALA A 15 31.18 -18.44 20.65
C ALA A 15 29.68 -18.67 20.46
N ASN A 16 28.87 -17.83 21.08
CA ASN A 16 27.46 -17.71 20.75
C ASN A 16 27.37 -17.16 19.32
N THR A 17 27.41 -18.04 18.32
CA THR A 17 26.96 -17.70 16.98
C THR A 17 25.48 -17.41 17.09
N ALA A 18 25.12 -16.14 17.27
CA ALA A 18 23.76 -15.70 17.08
C ALA A 18 23.40 -16.08 15.64
N LEU A 19 22.66 -17.18 15.47
CA LEU A 19 22.03 -17.50 14.20
C LEU A 19 21.20 -16.28 13.83
N ALA A 20 21.62 -15.58 12.76
CA ALA A 20 20.83 -14.50 12.21
C ALA A 20 19.42 -15.07 11.96
N SER A 21 18.41 -14.48 12.58
CA SER A 21 17.03 -14.92 12.36
C SER A 21 16.68 -14.71 10.88
N GLU A 22 15.99 -15.68 10.27
CA GLU A 22 15.52 -15.50 8.91
C GLU A 22 14.66 -14.22 8.82
N PRO A 23 14.78 -13.47 7.71
CA PRO A 23 14.02 -12.24 7.53
C PRO A 23 12.51 -12.55 7.44
N VAL A 24 11.69 -11.63 7.92
CA VAL A 24 10.24 -11.68 7.70
C VAL A 24 9.94 -11.30 6.25
N LEU A 25 9.20 -12.14 5.54
CA LEU A 25 8.80 -11.92 4.15
C LEU A 25 7.46 -11.16 4.10
N LEU A 26 7.51 -9.88 3.72
CA LEU A 26 6.35 -9.02 3.60
C LEU A 26 5.93 -8.87 2.14
N HIS A 27 4.67 -9.19 1.81
CA HIS A 27 4.03 -8.75 0.57
C HIS A 27 3.05 -7.62 0.90
N ALA A 28 3.20 -6.45 0.25
CA ALA A 28 2.40 -5.28 0.59
C ALA A 28 2.00 -4.44 -0.62
N ALA A 29 0.84 -3.82 -0.51
CA ALA A 29 0.36 -2.87 -1.51
C ALA A 29 1.39 -1.77 -1.79
N GLY A 30 1.54 -1.37 -3.05
CA GLY A 30 2.49 -0.34 -3.47
C GLY A 30 2.29 1.00 -2.74
N SER A 31 1.04 1.35 -2.42
CA SER A 31 0.68 2.55 -1.64
C SER A 31 1.22 2.55 -0.21
N LEU A 32 1.55 1.38 0.35
CA LEU A 32 2.10 1.21 1.69
C LEU A 32 3.64 1.30 1.73
N ARG A 33 4.31 1.35 0.58
CA ARG A 33 5.78 1.24 0.50
C ARG A 33 6.50 2.17 1.48
N ALA A 34 6.22 3.46 1.44
CA ALA A 34 6.92 4.43 2.28
C ALA A 34 6.69 4.16 3.79
N ALA A 35 5.44 3.94 4.18
CA ALA A 35 5.07 3.69 5.57
C ALA A 35 5.64 2.35 6.09
N LEU A 36 5.47 1.26 5.35
CA LEU A 36 5.92 -0.06 5.79
C LEU A 36 7.44 -0.23 5.71
N THR A 37 8.15 0.50 4.84
CA THR A 37 9.61 0.56 4.88
C THR A 37 10.10 1.24 6.16
N GLU A 38 9.47 2.33 6.59
CA GLU A 38 9.81 3.00 7.85
C GLU A 38 9.47 2.11 9.08
N ILE A 39 8.30 1.44 9.04
CA ILE A 39 7.88 0.48 10.08
C ILE A 39 8.85 -0.71 10.16
N ALA A 40 9.25 -1.28 9.02
CA ALA A 40 10.21 -2.37 8.95
C ALA A 40 11.55 -1.99 9.59
N GLY A 41 12.09 -0.81 9.25
CA GLY A 41 13.33 -0.31 9.86
C GLY A 41 13.18 -0.03 11.37
N ALA A 42 12.01 0.41 11.84
CA ALA A 42 11.75 0.59 13.27
C ALA A 42 11.66 -0.76 14.00
N PHE A 43 11.00 -1.76 13.40
CA PHE A 43 10.93 -3.12 13.93
C PHE A 43 12.30 -3.78 14.00
N GLU A 44 13.11 -3.64 12.95
CA GLU A 44 14.49 -4.19 12.90
C GLU A 44 15.37 -3.62 14.01
N ARG A 45 15.33 -2.30 14.23
CA ARG A 45 16.08 -1.66 15.34
C ARG A 45 15.68 -2.18 16.72
N GLY A 46 14.41 -2.53 16.91
CA GLY A 46 13.89 -3.01 18.20
C GLY A 46 14.04 -4.51 18.42
N SER A 47 14.00 -5.31 17.35
CA SER A 47 13.94 -6.77 17.42
C SER A 47 15.21 -7.48 16.93
N GLY A 48 16.06 -6.81 16.16
CA GLY A 48 17.19 -7.42 15.45
C GLY A 48 16.78 -8.30 14.26
N VAL A 49 15.50 -8.29 13.86
CA VAL A 49 14.96 -9.11 12.76
C VAL A 49 14.71 -8.22 11.55
N THR A 50 15.31 -8.56 10.42
CA THR A 50 15.09 -7.86 9.15
C THR A 50 13.73 -8.19 8.53
N VAL A 51 13.23 -7.29 7.68
CA VAL A 51 12.00 -7.48 6.90
C VAL A 51 12.33 -7.30 5.42
N GLU A 52 12.15 -8.34 4.64
CA GLU A 52 12.24 -8.29 3.18
C GLU A 52 10.87 -8.05 2.58
N ALA A 53 10.70 -6.91 1.90
CA ALA A 53 9.41 -6.46 1.41
C ALA A 53 9.29 -6.47 -0.11
N THR A 54 8.26 -7.12 -0.62
CA THR A 54 7.79 -7.05 -2.00
C THR A 54 6.58 -6.14 -2.08
N TYR A 55 6.68 -5.05 -2.86
CA TYR A 55 5.61 -4.08 -3.03
C TYR A 55 5.03 -4.16 -4.43
N GLY A 56 3.70 -4.22 -4.52
CA GLY A 56 3.00 -4.31 -5.80
C GLY A 56 1.49 -4.10 -5.71
N ALA A 57 0.80 -4.36 -6.80
CA ALA A 57 -0.67 -4.37 -6.82
C ALA A 57 -1.19 -5.56 -5.99
N SER A 58 -2.11 -5.30 -5.06
CA SER A 58 -2.54 -6.28 -4.07
C SER A 58 -3.14 -7.55 -4.67
N GLY A 59 -3.89 -7.43 -5.77
CA GLY A 59 -4.45 -8.59 -6.48
C GLY A 59 -3.36 -9.48 -7.08
N LEU A 60 -2.34 -8.87 -7.71
CA LEU A 60 -1.21 -9.63 -8.27
C LEU A 60 -0.37 -10.32 -7.18
N LEU A 61 -0.18 -9.66 -6.03
CA LEU A 61 0.52 -10.24 -4.88
C LEU A 61 -0.28 -11.40 -4.27
N ARG A 62 -1.61 -11.26 -4.11
CA ARG A 62 -2.48 -12.37 -3.69
C ARG A 62 -2.36 -13.55 -4.65
N ASP A 63 -2.44 -13.31 -5.96
CA ASP A 63 -2.33 -14.36 -6.97
C ASP A 63 -0.96 -15.07 -6.94
N ALA A 64 0.11 -14.32 -6.67
CA ALA A 64 1.45 -14.88 -6.49
C ALA A 64 1.50 -15.80 -5.25
N ILE A 65 0.96 -15.35 -4.11
CA ILE A 65 0.84 -16.16 -2.89
C ILE A 65 0.01 -17.43 -3.16
N GLU A 66 -1.09 -17.31 -3.88
CA GLU A 66 -1.93 -18.47 -4.25
C GLU A 66 -1.17 -19.50 -5.11
N ARG A 67 -0.27 -19.04 -5.98
CA ARG A 67 0.62 -19.90 -6.80
C ARG A 67 1.85 -20.44 -6.05
N GLY A 68 2.03 -20.09 -4.78
CA GLY A 68 3.11 -20.61 -3.93
C GLY A 68 4.30 -19.67 -3.72
N ASP A 69 4.17 -18.40 -4.10
CA ASP A 69 5.18 -17.39 -3.74
C ASP A 69 5.30 -17.25 -2.22
N ARG A 70 6.53 -17.19 -1.73
CA ARG A 70 6.80 -17.16 -0.29
C ARG A 70 6.48 -15.78 0.27
N ALA A 71 5.50 -15.73 1.17
CA ALA A 71 5.17 -14.57 1.99
C ALA A 71 4.81 -15.05 3.39
N GLU A 72 5.03 -14.19 4.38
CA GLU A 72 4.63 -14.44 5.77
C GLU A 72 3.59 -13.45 6.27
N VAL A 73 3.70 -12.19 5.82
CA VAL A 73 2.74 -11.12 6.11
C VAL A 73 2.23 -10.54 4.80
N PHE A 74 0.92 -10.41 4.68
CA PHE A 74 0.28 -9.78 3.54
C PHE A 74 -0.51 -8.54 3.98
N ALA A 75 -0.14 -7.37 3.45
CA ALA A 75 -0.77 -6.07 3.72
C ALA A 75 -1.39 -5.51 2.43
N SER A 76 -2.70 -5.62 2.31
CA SER A 76 -3.47 -5.26 1.11
C SER A 76 -4.10 -3.87 1.21
N ALA A 77 -4.28 -3.22 0.07
CA ALA A 77 -5.02 -1.96 -0.05
C ALA A 77 -6.56 -2.15 -0.09
N ASN A 78 -7.05 -3.35 0.16
CA ASN A 78 -8.46 -3.68 0.43
C ASN A 78 -8.57 -4.81 1.43
N MET A 79 -9.78 -5.10 1.89
CA MET A 79 -10.06 -6.24 2.78
C MET A 79 -10.29 -7.54 2.00
N GLU A 80 -10.71 -7.46 0.73
CA GLU A 80 -11.17 -8.60 -0.07
C GLU A 80 -10.03 -9.60 -0.35
N HIS A 81 -8.85 -9.13 -0.77
CA HIS A 81 -7.74 -10.03 -1.12
C HIS A 81 -7.21 -10.82 0.08
N PRO A 82 -6.95 -10.24 1.26
CA PRO A 82 -6.54 -11.04 2.41
C PRO A 82 -7.68 -11.95 2.92
N GLN A 83 -8.95 -11.55 2.81
CA GLN A 83 -10.09 -12.41 3.14
C GLN A 83 -10.18 -13.63 2.21
N ALA A 84 -9.86 -13.49 0.93
CA ALA A 84 -9.78 -14.62 0.00
C ALA A 84 -8.72 -15.64 0.44
N LEU A 85 -7.52 -15.19 0.84
CA LEU A 85 -6.48 -16.06 1.39
C LEU A 85 -6.91 -16.75 2.68
N ALA A 86 -7.58 -16.02 3.59
CA ALA A 86 -8.11 -16.60 4.83
C ALA A 86 -9.19 -17.66 4.54
N SER A 87 -10.11 -17.37 3.61
CA SER A 87 -11.17 -18.31 3.22
C SER A 87 -10.65 -19.57 2.56
N SER A 88 -9.50 -19.50 1.88
CA SER A 88 -8.81 -20.67 1.30
C SER A 88 -7.86 -21.39 2.28
N GLY A 89 -7.84 -20.98 3.57
CA GLY A 89 -6.99 -21.57 4.60
C GLY A 89 -5.49 -21.24 4.48
N LYS A 90 -5.12 -20.30 3.62
CA LYS A 90 -3.72 -19.90 3.40
C LYS A 90 -3.22 -18.86 4.40
N SER A 91 -4.11 -18.22 5.13
CA SER A 91 -3.74 -17.24 6.17
C SER A 91 -4.65 -17.33 7.40
N GLY A 92 -4.22 -16.68 8.48
CA GLY A 92 -5.00 -16.44 9.68
C GLY A 92 -6.06 -15.33 9.48
N PRO A 93 -6.61 -14.81 10.59
CA PRO A 93 -7.60 -13.75 10.58
C PRO A 93 -7.11 -12.50 9.84
N VAL A 94 -8.06 -11.79 9.23
CA VAL A 94 -7.80 -10.51 8.56
C VAL A 94 -8.15 -9.37 9.50
N VAL A 95 -7.23 -8.41 9.64
CA VAL A 95 -7.39 -7.23 10.49
C VAL A 95 -7.42 -5.98 9.63
N LEU A 96 -8.41 -5.13 9.81
CA LEU A 96 -8.39 -3.76 9.30
C LEU A 96 -7.32 -2.97 10.06
N PHE A 97 -6.27 -2.50 9.37
CA PHE A 97 -5.13 -1.86 10.04
C PHE A 97 -4.87 -0.41 9.64
N ALA A 98 -5.40 0.03 8.51
CA ALA A 98 -5.27 1.40 8.02
C ALA A 98 -6.45 1.75 7.11
N ARG A 99 -6.71 3.06 6.96
CA ARG A 99 -7.67 3.60 6.00
C ARG A 99 -7.03 4.65 5.12
N ASN A 100 -7.55 4.75 3.90
CA ASN A 100 -7.18 5.76 2.93
C ASN A 100 -8.43 6.25 2.20
N ARG A 101 -8.28 7.12 1.23
CA ARG A 101 -9.34 7.59 0.35
C ARG A 101 -8.76 7.94 -1.02
N LEU A 102 -9.62 8.02 -2.04
CA LEU A 102 -9.20 8.47 -3.36
C LEU A 102 -9.17 10.00 -3.46
N CYS A 103 -8.19 10.47 -4.20
CA CYS A 103 -8.01 11.85 -4.66
C CYS A 103 -7.74 11.86 -6.17
N ALA A 104 -7.91 13.03 -6.79
CA ALA A 104 -7.41 13.28 -8.12
C ALA A 104 -6.02 13.94 -8.05
N LEU A 105 -5.02 13.34 -8.70
CA LEU A 105 -3.74 13.97 -8.99
C LEU A 105 -3.86 14.67 -10.34
N VAL A 106 -3.56 15.96 -10.39
CA VAL A 106 -3.85 16.82 -11.55
C VAL A 106 -2.56 17.38 -12.12
N ARG A 107 -2.44 17.34 -13.45
CA ARG A 107 -1.30 17.86 -14.20
C ARG A 107 -1.23 19.39 -14.10
N PRO A 108 -0.03 20.00 -14.06
CA PRO A 108 0.12 21.44 -14.16
C PRO A 108 -0.61 22.01 -15.40
N GLY A 109 -1.26 23.15 -15.21
CA GLY A 109 -2.01 23.83 -16.28
C GLY A 109 -3.45 23.34 -16.48
N ILE A 110 -3.86 22.24 -15.82
CA ILE A 110 -5.26 21.79 -15.82
C ILE A 110 -5.95 22.36 -14.58
N MET A 111 -7.01 23.15 -14.78
CA MET A 111 -7.81 23.72 -13.69
C MET A 111 -8.88 22.71 -13.26
N VAL A 112 -8.75 22.20 -12.06
CA VAL A 112 -9.69 21.27 -11.42
C VAL A 112 -9.81 21.63 -9.95
N GLU A 113 -11.03 21.77 -9.47
CA GLU A 113 -11.37 21.90 -8.07
C GLU A 113 -12.29 20.76 -7.65
N SER A 114 -12.53 20.61 -6.34
CA SER A 114 -13.33 19.49 -5.82
C SER A 114 -14.74 19.46 -6.40
N ASP A 115 -15.38 20.59 -6.57
CA ASP A 115 -16.73 20.72 -7.14
C ASP A 115 -16.80 20.53 -8.65
N THR A 116 -15.70 20.77 -9.37
CA THR A 116 -15.63 20.67 -10.83
C THR A 116 -14.97 19.38 -11.31
N VAL A 117 -14.45 18.54 -10.41
CA VAL A 117 -13.65 17.35 -10.78
C VAL A 117 -14.43 16.36 -11.67
N LEU A 118 -15.73 16.17 -11.41
CA LEU A 118 -16.54 15.28 -12.23
C LEU A 118 -16.69 15.80 -13.66
N ASP A 119 -17.05 17.07 -13.80
CA ASP A 119 -17.22 17.70 -15.11
C ASP A 119 -15.92 17.64 -15.91
N ARG A 120 -14.81 17.92 -15.24
CA ARG A 120 -13.49 17.86 -15.85
C ARG A 120 -13.13 16.42 -16.28
N MET A 121 -13.39 15.42 -15.47
CA MET A 121 -13.16 14.01 -15.85
C MET A 121 -14.03 13.58 -17.04
N LEU A 122 -15.22 14.13 -17.20
CA LEU A 122 -16.11 13.84 -18.32
C LEU A 122 -15.73 14.53 -19.62
N GLU A 123 -14.93 15.59 -19.62
CA GLU A 123 -14.50 16.28 -20.83
C GLU A 123 -13.73 15.36 -21.78
N PRO A 124 -14.06 15.31 -23.08
CA PRO A 124 -13.45 14.38 -24.04
C PRO A 124 -11.92 14.55 -24.15
N GLY A 125 -11.43 15.78 -24.04
CA GLY A 125 -10.00 16.11 -24.17
C GLY A 125 -9.14 15.78 -22.95
N ILE A 126 -9.74 15.46 -21.80
CA ILE A 126 -9.02 15.13 -20.57
C ILE A 126 -8.65 13.65 -20.57
N LYS A 127 -7.36 13.35 -20.42
CA LYS A 127 -6.84 12.00 -20.23
C LYS A 127 -7.01 11.58 -18.77
N LEU A 128 -7.94 10.67 -18.51
CA LEU A 128 -8.23 10.15 -17.19
C LEU A 128 -7.40 8.89 -16.92
N GLY A 129 -6.42 8.98 -16.01
CA GLY A 129 -5.60 7.85 -15.57
C GLY A 129 -6.21 7.14 -14.35
N THR A 130 -6.08 5.83 -14.32
CA THR A 130 -6.48 4.96 -13.20
C THR A 130 -5.49 3.81 -13.02
N SER A 131 -5.56 3.11 -11.89
CA SER A 131 -5.03 1.76 -11.76
C SER A 131 -5.96 0.75 -12.45
N THR A 132 -5.47 -0.48 -12.65
CA THR A 132 -6.17 -1.58 -13.31
C THR A 132 -7.10 -2.29 -12.32
N PRO A 133 -8.42 -2.28 -12.52
CA PRO A 133 -9.36 -2.99 -11.64
C PRO A 133 -9.03 -4.48 -11.51
N LYS A 134 -9.40 -5.07 -10.38
CA LYS A 134 -9.14 -6.46 -9.96
C LYS A 134 -7.66 -6.77 -9.68
N ALA A 135 -6.73 -6.20 -10.44
CA ALA A 135 -5.29 -6.33 -10.18
C ALA A 135 -4.83 -5.39 -9.05
N ASP A 136 -5.34 -4.17 -9.05
CA ASP A 136 -5.00 -3.13 -8.07
C ASP A 136 -6.28 -2.53 -7.48
N PRO A 137 -6.48 -2.60 -6.14
CA PRO A 137 -7.66 -2.05 -5.49
C PRO A 137 -7.92 -0.56 -5.76
N SER A 138 -6.89 0.24 -6.03
CA SER A 138 -7.05 1.64 -6.46
C SER A 138 -7.88 1.75 -7.74
N GLY A 139 -7.77 0.77 -8.65
CA GLY A 139 -8.61 0.65 -9.84
C GLY A 139 -10.06 0.33 -9.50
N ASP A 140 -10.30 -0.62 -8.59
CA ASP A 140 -11.65 -0.98 -8.16
C ASP A 140 -12.36 0.20 -7.50
N TYR A 141 -11.66 0.96 -6.66
CA TYR A 141 -12.19 2.18 -6.05
C TYR A 141 -12.42 3.31 -7.06
N ALA A 142 -11.59 3.42 -8.12
CA ALA A 142 -11.86 4.37 -9.21
C ALA A 142 -13.19 4.02 -9.94
N TRP A 143 -13.47 2.74 -10.18
CA TRP A 143 -14.74 2.28 -10.72
C TRP A 143 -15.91 2.53 -9.75
N GLU A 144 -15.68 2.52 -8.45
CA GLU A 144 -16.72 2.94 -7.48
C GLU A 144 -17.00 4.44 -7.58
N VAL A 145 -15.97 5.29 -7.76
CA VAL A 145 -16.17 6.71 -8.08
C VAL A 145 -17.02 6.87 -9.33
N PHE A 146 -16.78 6.07 -10.39
CA PHE A 146 -17.58 6.14 -11.62
C PHE A 146 -19.05 5.74 -11.39
N ARG A 147 -19.33 4.72 -10.55
CA ARG A 147 -20.71 4.37 -10.18
C ARG A 147 -21.40 5.51 -9.40
N LYS A 148 -20.69 6.16 -8.48
CA LYS A 148 -21.21 7.33 -7.78
C LYS A 148 -21.45 8.51 -8.73
N ALA A 149 -20.55 8.71 -9.70
CA ALA A 149 -20.73 9.72 -10.74
C ALA A 149 -21.99 9.47 -11.58
N ASP A 150 -22.30 8.20 -11.90
CA ASP A 150 -23.49 7.81 -12.65
C ASP A 150 -24.79 8.13 -11.89
N ALA A 151 -24.78 7.99 -10.56
CA ALA A 151 -25.91 8.39 -9.73
C ALA A 151 -26.14 9.91 -9.71
N LEU A 152 -25.11 10.71 -9.95
CA LEU A 152 -25.20 12.18 -10.04
C LEU A 152 -25.54 12.66 -11.45
N LYS A 153 -24.93 12.03 -12.45
CA LYS A 153 -25.08 12.33 -13.87
C LYS A 153 -25.23 11.02 -14.64
N PRO A 154 -26.45 10.59 -14.98
CA PRO A 154 -26.70 9.35 -15.71
C PRO A 154 -25.86 9.25 -17.00
N GLY A 155 -25.25 8.08 -17.24
CA GLY A 155 -24.35 7.84 -18.37
C GLY A 155 -22.85 8.09 -18.06
N SER A 156 -22.53 8.70 -16.90
CA SER A 156 -21.14 8.96 -16.50
C SER A 156 -20.32 7.69 -16.33
N PHE A 157 -20.91 6.61 -15.80
CA PHE A 157 -20.18 5.34 -15.64
C PHE A 157 -19.67 4.82 -16.97
N ALA A 158 -20.54 4.75 -17.98
CA ALA A 158 -20.16 4.26 -19.30
C ALA A 158 -19.07 5.14 -19.93
N GLN A 159 -19.25 6.47 -19.86
CA GLN A 159 -18.31 7.42 -20.42
C GLN A 159 -16.92 7.36 -19.72
N LEU A 160 -16.90 7.36 -18.38
CA LEU A 160 -15.64 7.35 -17.61
C LEU A 160 -14.93 6.00 -17.73
N SER A 161 -15.64 4.87 -17.65
CA SER A 161 -15.04 3.54 -17.77
C SER A 161 -14.48 3.28 -19.16
N GLN A 162 -15.12 3.78 -20.22
CA GLN A 162 -14.63 3.67 -21.60
C GLN A 162 -13.35 4.48 -21.84
N LYS A 163 -13.26 5.69 -21.28
CA LYS A 163 -12.12 6.58 -21.49
C LYS A 163 -10.96 6.37 -20.53
N ALA A 164 -11.17 5.68 -19.40
CA ALA A 164 -10.16 5.49 -18.37
C ALA A 164 -8.93 4.73 -18.88
N LEU A 165 -7.77 5.34 -18.75
CA LEU A 165 -6.48 4.77 -19.09
C LEU A 165 -5.96 4.00 -17.85
N GLN A 166 -5.93 2.67 -17.93
CA GLN A 166 -5.46 1.79 -16.87
C GLN A 166 -3.93 1.71 -16.93
N LEU A 167 -3.23 2.66 -16.30
CA LEU A 167 -1.80 2.89 -16.49
C LEU A 167 -0.92 2.25 -15.40
N VAL A 168 -1.50 1.84 -14.27
CA VAL A 168 -0.79 1.29 -13.10
C VAL A 168 -1.48 0.02 -12.61
N GLY A 169 -0.74 -0.83 -11.91
CA GLY A 169 -1.26 -2.00 -11.22
C GLY A 169 -1.57 -3.21 -12.09
N GLY A 170 -1.49 -3.10 -13.40
CA GLY A 170 -1.59 -4.23 -14.32
C GLY A 170 -0.24 -4.95 -14.47
N PRO A 171 -0.24 -6.19 -15.03
CA PRO A 171 0.97 -6.99 -15.20
C PRO A 171 2.01 -6.34 -16.12
N SER A 172 1.58 -5.47 -17.04
CA SER A 172 2.44 -4.73 -17.96
C SER A 172 2.63 -3.26 -17.56
N ALA A 173 2.27 -2.88 -16.34
CA ALA A 173 2.42 -1.50 -15.88
C ALA A 173 3.90 -1.08 -15.82
N PRO A 174 4.25 0.13 -16.26
CA PRO A 174 5.62 0.60 -16.25
C PRO A 174 6.14 0.74 -14.82
N GLN A 175 7.42 0.46 -14.63
CA GLN A 175 8.13 0.61 -13.36
C GLN A 175 8.98 1.88 -13.40
N PHE A 176 8.94 2.67 -12.32
CA PHE A 176 9.67 3.94 -12.21
C PHE A 176 10.68 3.94 -11.05
N GLY A 177 11.17 2.75 -10.67
CA GLY A 177 12.08 2.59 -9.55
C GLY A 177 11.44 3.02 -8.23
N ASN A 178 12.09 3.94 -7.52
CA ASN A 178 11.58 4.45 -6.24
C ASN A 178 10.67 5.68 -6.37
N ARG A 179 10.43 6.17 -7.60
CA ARG A 179 9.55 7.33 -7.84
C ARG A 179 8.08 6.92 -7.92
N SER A 180 7.20 7.86 -7.61
CA SER A 180 5.75 7.67 -7.75
C SER A 180 5.36 7.42 -9.21
N PRO A 181 4.80 6.24 -9.56
CA PRO A 181 4.34 5.99 -10.92
C PRO A 181 3.24 6.97 -11.35
N TYR A 182 2.39 7.37 -10.44
CA TYR A 182 1.32 8.34 -10.71
C TYR A 182 1.89 9.70 -11.11
N GLY A 183 2.85 10.21 -10.32
CA GLY A 183 3.51 11.48 -10.57
C GLY A 183 4.26 11.50 -11.91
N MET A 184 4.95 10.41 -12.23
CA MET A 184 5.67 10.28 -13.51
C MET A 184 4.71 10.27 -14.71
N LEU A 185 3.64 9.48 -14.65
CA LEU A 185 2.64 9.38 -15.71
C LEU A 185 1.90 10.70 -15.96
N VAL A 186 1.66 11.47 -14.90
CA VAL A 186 1.08 12.81 -15.00
C VAL A 186 2.10 13.81 -15.55
N ALA A 187 3.37 13.77 -15.13
CA ALA A 187 4.44 14.62 -15.64
C ALA A 187 4.69 14.40 -17.13
N ASP A 188 4.65 13.13 -17.58
CA ASP A 188 4.82 12.75 -18.99
C ASP A 188 3.57 13.05 -19.86
N GLY A 189 2.51 13.62 -19.30
CA GLY A 189 1.26 13.92 -19.99
C GLY A 189 0.50 12.69 -20.47
N ARG A 190 0.76 11.51 -19.89
CA ARG A 190 -0.02 10.29 -20.13
C ARG A 190 -1.36 10.32 -19.42
N ALA A 191 -1.48 11.09 -18.35
CA ALA A 191 -2.74 11.43 -17.69
C ALA A 191 -2.77 12.93 -17.37
N ASP A 192 -3.92 13.57 -17.52
CA ASP A 192 -4.19 14.95 -17.09
C ASP A 192 -4.78 14.97 -15.68
N VAL A 193 -5.63 13.98 -15.38
CA VAL A 193 -6.22 13.69 -14.07
C VAL A 193 -5.99 12.22 -13.78
N PHE A 194 -5.40 11.89 -12.66
CA PHE A 194 -5.17 10.51 -12.24
C PHE A 194 -5.91 10.23 -10.92
N LEU A 195 -6.85 9.29 -10.91
CA LEU A 195 -7.49 8.83 -9.68
C LEU A 195 -6.59 7.83 -8.97
N THR A 196 -6.15 8.18 -7.76
CA THR A 196 -5.31 7.33 -6.92
C THR A 196 -5.56 7.63 -5.44
N TYR A 197 -4.93 6.88 -4.54
CA TYR A 197 -5.00 7.18 -3.10
C TYR A 197 -4.43 8.57 -2.79
N CYS A 198 -5.06 9.28 -1.85
CA CYS A 198 -4.61 10.62 -1.45
C CYS A 198 -3.15 10.60 -0.96
N THR A 199 -2.72 9.56 -0.24
CA THR A 199 -1.31 9.39 0.17
C THR A 199 -0.37 9.31 -1.02
N GLY A 200 -0.73 8.53 -2.05
CA GLY A 200 0.03 8.41 -3.29
C GLY A 200 0.04 9.69 -4.11
N ALA A 201 -1.09 10.41 -4.17
CA ALA A 201 -1.19 11.70 -4.85
C ALA A 201 -0.35 12.77 -4.15
N GLN A 202 -0.34 12.82 -2.81
CA GLN A 202 0.51 13.73 -2.03
C GLN A 202 2.00 13.48 -2.26
N MET A 203 2.43 12.22 -2.21
CA MET A 203 3.81 11.84 -2.51
C MET A 203 4.20 12.24 -3.95
N ALA A 204 3.33 11.98 -4.92
CA ALA A 204 3.55 12.35 -6.31
C ALA A 204 3.72 13.86 -6.50
N ALA A 205 2.89 14.66 -5.85
CA ALA A 205 2.96 16.13 -5.89
C ALA A 205 4.22 16.68 -5.22
N GLN A 206 4.71 16.03 -4.14
CA GLN A 206 5.99 16.38 -3.52
C GLN A 206 7.19 16.10 -4.43
N GLU A 207 7.15 14.98 -5.17
CA GLU A 207 8.21 14.60 -6.13
C GLU A 207 8.16 15.43 -7.43
N ASN A 208 7.01 15.96 -7.80
CA ASN A 208 6.78 16.67 -9.05
C ASN A 208 6.08 18.01 -8.79
N PRO A 209 6.85 19.08 -8.49
CA PRO A 209 6.31 20.41 -8.20
C PRO A 209 5.39 20.91 -9.32
N GLY A 210 4.26 21.48 -8.94
CA GLY A 210 3.23 21.97 -9.85
C GLY A 210 2.09 20.98 -10.10
N GLN A 211 2.23 19.69 -9.79
CA GLN A 211 1.09 18.79 -9.72
C GLN A 211 0.23 19.11 -8.49
N ARG A 212 -1.08 18.98 -8.64
CA ARG A 212 -2.03 19.32 -7.59
C ARG A 212 -2.80 18.09 -7.13
N VAL A 213 -3.06 18.02 -5.84
CA VAL A 213 -3.94 17.01 -5.24
C VAL A 213 -5.30 17.64 -4.99
N VAL A 214 -6.33 17.09 -5.62
CA VAL A 214 -7.70 17.57 -5.48
C VAL A 214 -8.53 16.48 -4.78
N ALA A 215 -9.14 16.83 -3.65
CA ALA A 215 -10.04 15.92 -2.94
C ALA A 215 -11.32 15.73 -3.75
N LEU A 216 -11.83 14.49 -3.78
CA LEU A 216 -13.15 14.22 -4.35
C LEU A 216 -14.24 14.82 -3.44
N PRO A 217 -15.31 15.42 -4.01
CA PRO A 217 -16.41 15.94 -3.22
C PRO A 217 -17.12 14.80 -2.48
N PRO A 218 -17.85 15.09 -1.38
CA PRO A 218 -18.50 14.05 -0.57
C PRO A 218 -19.36 13.07 -1.37
N ALA A 219 -20.05 13.56 -2.41
CA ALA A 219 -20.91 12.73 -3.27
C ALA A 219 -20.12 11.70 -4.11
N LEU A 220 -18.83 11.95 -4.38
CA LEU A 220 -17.92 11.04 -5.10
C LEU A 220 -16.92 10.36 -4.19
N ALA A 221 -16.84 10.72 -2.90
CA ALA A 221 -15.86 10.21 -1.99
C ALA A 221 -15.92 8.68 -1.85
N VAL A 222 -14.77 8.04 -2.00
CA VAL A 222 -14.58 6.60 -1.81
C VAL A 222 -13.46 6.39 -0.81
N GLY A 223 -13.77 5.68 0.28
CA GLY A 223 -12.83 5.22 1.28
C GLY A 223 -12.19 3.89 0.87
N ALA A 224 -11.04 3.61 1.41
CA ALA A 224 -10.31 2.36 1.22
C ALA A 224 -9.90 1.78 2.58
N ASP A 225 -10.40 0.60 2.89
CA ASP A 225 -10.07 -0.16 4.09
C ASP A 225 -8.94 -1.14 3.76
N TYR A 226 -7.83 -1.06 4.50
CA TYR A 226 -6.63 -1.86 4.26
C TYR A 226 -6.60 -3.06 5.21
N GLY A 227 -6.46 -4.25 4.63
CA GLY A 227 -6.42 -5.52 5.35
C GLY A 227 -5.01 -6.07 5.55
N LEU A 228 -4.72 -6.52 6.76
CA LEU A 228 -3.49 -7.21 7.16
C LEU A 228 -3.82 -8.65 7.55
N THR A 229 -3.03 -9.61 7.09
CA THR A 229 -3.08 -11.01 7.55
C THR A 229 -1.69 -11.62 7.63
N VAL A 230 -1.56 -12.66 8.44
CA VAL A 230 -0.34 -13.48 8.57
C VAL A 230 -0.62 -14.83 7.92
N LEU A 231 0.29 -15.31 7.05
CA LEU A 231 0.14 -16.56 6.31
C LEU A 231 0.28 -17.75 7.26
N SER A 232 -0.37 -18.87 6.93
CA SER A 232 -0.45 -20.06 7.80
C SER A 232 0.91 -20.71 8.08
N SER A 233 1.91 -20.52 7.19
CA SER A 233 3.27 -21.04 7.35
C SER A 233 4.26 -20.04 7.96
N ALA A 234 3.78 -18.91 8.48
CA ALA A 234 4.62 -17.82 8.93
C ALA A 234 5.38 -18.14 10.24
N SER A 235 6.57 -17.56 10.34
CA SER A 235 7.42 -17.63 11.52
C SER A 235 6.84 -16.83 12.72
N PRO A 236 7.26 -17.13 13.95
CA PRO A 236 6.90 -16.29 15.11
C PRO A 236 7.33 -14.82 14.95
N ALA A 237 8.38 -14.53 14.17
CA ALA A 237 8.85 -13.18 13.88
C ALA A 237 7.83 -12.40 13.03
N ALA A 238 7.18 -13.06 12.08
CA ALA A 238 6.13 -12.47 11.25
C ALA A 238 4.92 -12.03 12.07
N TYR A 239 4.50 -12.82 13.04
CA TYR A 239 3.43 -12.42 13.98
C TYR A 239 3.83 -11.19 14.80
N ARG A 240 5.09 -11.15 15.32
CA ARG A 240 5.59 -9.97 16.04
C ARG A 240 5.60 -8.73 15.15
N PHE A 241 6.01 -8.86 13.88
CA PHE A 241 6.01 -7.77 12.93
C PHE A 241 4.58 -7.29 12.63
N ALA A 242 3.63 -8.19 12.41
CA ALA A 242 2.22 -7.84 12.24
C ALA A 242 1.67 -7.09 13.46
N MET A 243 1.97 -7.56 14.68
CA MET A 243 1.58 -6.87 15.91
C MET A 243 2.27 -5.51 16.06
N PHE A 244 3.52 -5.36 15.59
CA PHE A 244 4.22 -4.08 15.58
C PHE A 244 3.54 -3.07 14.63
N ILE A 245 3.10 -3.50 13.44
CA ILE A 245 2.29 -2.66 12.53
C ILE A 245 1.02 -2.15 13.25
N LEU A 246 0.37 -3.00 14.05
CA LEU A 246 -0.86 -2.66 14.79
C LEU A 246 -0.60 -1.86 16.07
N SER A 247 0.64 -1.78 16.54
CA SER A 247 1.01 -1.06 17.77
C SER A 247 0.86 0.46 17.61
N ALA A 248 0.89 1.18 18.73
CA ALA A 248 0.87 2.64 18.74
C ALA A 248 2.01 3.26 17.89
N ASP A 249 3.20 2.64 17.88
CA ASP A 249 4.33 3.11 17.08
C ASP A 249 4.11 2.88 15.59
N GLY A 250 3.64 1.69 15.18
CA GLY A 250 3.27 1.39 13.80
C GLY A 250 2.16 2.31 13.29
N GLN A 251 1.12 2.52 14.10
CA GLN A 251 0.00 3.40 13.74
C GLN A 251 0.42 4.88 13.65
N ARG A 252 1.36 5.33 14.48
CA ARG A 252 1.92 6.68 14.38
C ARG A 252 2.71 6.88 13.08
N ILE A 253 3.47 5.87 12.65
CA ILE A 253 4.19 5.91 11.38
C ILE A 253 3.18 5.92 10.22
N LEU A 254 2.14 5.07 10.23
CA LEU A 254 1.08 5.10 9.22
C LEU A 254 0.42 6.47 9.11
N ALA A 255 0.07 7.08 10.26
CA ALA A 255 -0.51 8.43 10.31
C ALA A 255 0.43 9.51 9.73
N LYS A 256 1.73 9.45 10.03
CA LYS A 256 2.76 10.32 9.43
C LYS A 256 2.75 10.26 7.91
N HIS A 257 2.46 9.10 7.33
CA HIS A 257 2.34 8.90 5.89
C HIS A 257 0.92 9.15 5.35
N GLY A 258 0.02 9.73 6.15
CA GLY A 258 -1.32 10.16 5.72
C GLY A 258 -2.40 9.09 5.76
N PHE A 259 -2.12 7.92 6.33
CA PHE A 259 -3.15 6.90 6.59
C PHE A 259 -3.95 7.25 7.84
N ALA A 260 -5.26 6.97 7.80
CA ALA A 260 -6.09 7.10 8.98
C ALA A 260 -6.12 5.79 9.79
N ALA A 261 -6.18 5.93 11.13
CA ALA A 261 -6.34 4.78 12.02
C ALA A 261 -7.74 4.16 11.87
N PRO A 262 -7.88 2.84 12.02
CA PRO A 262 -9.16 2.14 11.87
C PRO A 262 -10.27 2.62 12.82
N ASN A 263 -9.90 3.05 14.01
CA ASN A 263 -10.84 3.36 15.10
C ASN A 263 -11.35 4.82 15.11
N LEU A 264 -10.93 5.66 14.16
CA LEU A 264 -11.51 7.00 14.04
C LEU A 264 -12.74 6.94 13.15
N PRO A 265 -13.88 7.56 13.55
CA PRO A 265 -15.05 7.69 12.67
C PRO A 265 -14.68 8.34 11.35
N SER A 266 -15.26 7.85 10.24
CA SER A 266 -15.12 8.47 8.92
C SER A 266 -15.72 9.88 8.98
N GLY A 267 -14.90 10.90 9.14
CA GLY A 267 -15.35 12.28 9.30
C GLY A 267 -14.68 13.08 10.41
N ALA A 268 -13.87 12.45 11.27
CA ALA A 268 -13.00 13.20 12.17
C ALA A 268 -11.86 13.81 11.33
N THR A 269 -12.09 15.02 10.85
CA THR A 269 -11.06 15.90 10.30
C THR A 269 -10.11 16.29 11.41
N GLN A 270 -8.84 15.96 11.28
CA GLN A 270 -7.75 16.72 11.92
C GLN A 270 -7.25 17.77 10.96
#